data_602b09dd3636fe9bb2f2326b254b358c
#
_entry.id   602b09dd3636fe9bb2f2326b254b358c
#
_cell.length_a   1.000
_cell.length_b   1.000
_cell.length_c   1.000
_cell.angle_alpha   90.00
_cell.angle_beta   90.00
_cell.angle_gamma   90.00
#
_symmetry.space_group_name_H-M   'P 1'
#
loop_
_entity.id
_entity.type
_entity.pdbx_description
1 polymer ?
#
loop_
_entity_poly.entity_id
_entity_poly.type
_entity_poly.pdbx_seq_one_letter_code
_entity_poly.pdbx_strand_id
1 'polypeptide(L)'
;MVRFGRGLLLLLVVAGCSSSQVSSRCAGGADATLCIFVTHECPIANRYAPEIGRIAKEHLDLVGPTVVVYADANALAKDCATHFGQYYLASDAPEDEAHVASVTMVHDAQHEWVKRFDARAVPTAVIARGKTVLYHGRIDDRNPRLGARRVQAGQQDLREALAALRAGTLTPTRTTVVGCSIDRTAG
;
A
#
# COMPACT_ATOMS: atom_id res chain seq x y z
N MET A 1 40.06 -25.05 53.01
CA MET A 1 39.17 -23.92 52.57
C MET A 1 39.01 -23.98 51.07
N VAL A 2 37.91 -24.55 50.59
CA VAL A 2 37.63 -24.73 49.16
C VAL A 2 36.52 -23.76 48.81
N ARG A 3 36.78 -22.80 47.87
CA ARG A 3 35.79 -21.85 47.35
C ARG A 3 35.14 -22.42 46.10
N PHE A 4 33.85 -22.71 46.16
CA PHE A 4 33.01 -23.08 45.03
C PHE A 4 32.71 -21.85 44.19
N GLY A 5 33.17 -21.87 42.90
CA GLY A 5 32.78 -20.90 41.89
C GLY A 5 31.38 -21.21 41.35
N ARG A 6 30.46 -20.23 41.44
CA ARG A 6 29.12 -20.32 40.86
C ARG A 6 29.23 -20.01 39.36
N GLY A 7 29.12 -21.03 38.49
CA GLY A 7 28.98 -20.86 37.09
C GLY A 7 27.62 -20.24 36.74
N LEU A 8 27.64 -19.05 36.11
CA LEU A 8 26.47 -18.36 35.58
C LEU A 8 26.14 -18.96 34.20
N LEU A 9 25.08 -19.76 34.14
CA LEU A 9 24.58 -20.36 32.92
C LEU A 9 23.82 -19.28 32.14
N LEU A 10 24.46 -18.76 31.08
CA LEU A 10 23.85 -17.78 30.15
C LEU A 10 22.87 -18.49 29.25
N LEU A 11 21.56 -18.40 29.52
CA LEU A 11 20.50 -18.86 28.62
C LEU A 11 20.41 -17.90 27.42
N LEU A 12 20.90 -18.34 26.27
CA LEU A 12 20.63 -17.70 25.00
C LEU A 12 19.17 -17.92 24.61
N VAL A 13 18.33 -16.91 24.83
CA VAL A 13 16.98 -16.88 24.30
C VAL A 13 17.09 -16.51 22.81
N VAL A 14 16.97 -17.52 21.95
CA VAL A 14 16.80 -17.30 20.51
C VAL A 14 15.39 -16.79 20.30
N ALA A 15 15.24 -15.48 20.11
CA ALA A 15 13.97 -14.87 19.72
C ALA A 15 13.67 -15.31 18.28
N GLY A 16 12.82 -16.33 18.15
CA GLY A 16 12.25 -16.73 16.87
C GLY A 16 11.44 -15.58 16.28
N CYS A 17 11.85 -15.07 15.12
CA CYS A 17 11.06 -14.15 14.32
C CYS A 17 9.81 -14.88 13.82
N SER A 18 8.72 -14.80 14.57
CA SER A 18 7.42 -15.29 14.14
C SER A 18 6.86 -14.35 13.08
N SER A 19 6.44 -14.93 11.95
CA SER A 19 5.82 -14.32 10.79
C SER A 19 4.44 -13.65 11.03
N SER A 20 4.07 -13.43 12.29
CA SER A 20 2.81 -12.78 12.69
C SER A 20 2.85 -11.24 12.71
N GLN A 21 3.95 -10.61 12.31
CA GLN A 21 4.12 -9.14 12.36
C GLN A 21 3.50 -8.38 11.18
N VAL A 22 3.00 -9.06 10.14
CA VAL A 22 2.40 -8.38 8.97
C VAL A 22 1.02 -7.79 9.30
N SER A 23 0.34 -8.34 10.32
CA SER A 23 -1.00 -7.88 10.69
C SER A 23 -1.02 -6.61 11.56
N SER A 24 0.10 -6.22 12.19
CA SER A 24 0.16 -5.09 13.13
C SER A 24 0.71 -3.79 12.54
N ARG A 25 1.23 -3.80 11.32
CA ARG A 25 1.78 -2.58 10.69
C ARG A 25 0.74 -1.64 10.08
N CYS A 26 -0.53 -2.04 10.03
CA CYS A 26 -1.64 -1.14 9.75
C CYS A 26 -2.15 -0.40 11.00
N ALA A 27 -1.45 -0.47 12.11
CA ALA A 27 -1.79 0.16 13.39
C ALA A 27 -0.94 1.43 13.66
N GLY A 28 -0.87 2.32 12.69
CA GLY A 28 -0.63 3.73 12.99
C GLY A 28 -1.96 4.32 13.49
N GLY A 29 -1.97 5.19 14.49
CA GLY A 29 -3.16 5.72 15.17
C GLY A 29 -4.31 6.27 14.32
N ALA A 30 -4.34 6.02 13.05
CA ALA A 30 -5.40 6.27 12.10
C ALA A 30 -6.39 5.09 12.10
N ASP A 31 -7.67 5.42 12.14
CA ASP A 31 -8.80 4.47 12.22
C ASP A 31 -8.95 3.63 10.94
N ALA A 32 -8.38 4.07 9.82
CA ALA A 32 -8.42 3.42 8.52
C ALA A 32 -7.04 3.44 7.84
N THR A 33 -6.80 2.53 6.90
CA THR A 33 -5.57 2.43 6.11
C THR A 33 -5.90 2.52 4.63
N LEU A 34 -5.11 3.28 3.87
CA LEU A 34 -5.13 3.32 2.42
C LEU A 34 -4.05 2.38 1.86
N CYS A 35 -4.47 1.43 1.02
CA CYS A 35 -3.59 0.54 0.27
C CYS A 35 -3.76 0.80 -1.22
N ILE A 36 -2.66 0.90 -1.96
CA ILE A 36 -2.66 1.03 -3.42
C ILE A 36 -1.89 -0.15 -4.01
N PHE A 37 -2.60 -1.02 -4.72
CA PHE A 37 -2.00 -2.15 -5.42
C PHE A 37 -1.41 -1.69 -6.75
N VAL A 38 -0.15 -2.05 -6.99
CA VAL A 38 0.62 -1.70 -8.18
C VAL A 38 1.45 -2.88 -8.67
N THR A 39 1.94 -2.80 -9.90
CA THR A 39 3.05 -3.61 -10.39
C THR A 39 4.09 -2.68 -10.99
N HIS A 40 5.37 -3.02 -10.88
CA HIS A 40 6.46 -2.13 -11.32
C HIS A 40 6.45 -1.91 -12.85
N GLU A 41 5.95 -2.88 -13.61
CA GLU A 41 5.88 -2.81 -15.08
C GLU A 41 4.59 -2.15 -15.60
N CYS A 42 3.59 -1.85 -14.75
CA CYS A 42 2.32 -1.32 -15.22
C CYS A 42 2.40 0.17 -15.58
N PRO A 43 2.34 0.54 -16.88
CA PRO A 43 2.47 1.94 -17.27
C PRO A 43 1.29 2.81 -16.81
N ILE A 44 0.13 2.19 -16.51
CA ILE A 44 -1.02 2.90 -15.95
C ILE A 44 -0.74 3.24 -14.49
N ALA A 45 -0.30 2.26 -13.68
CA ALA A 45 0.05 2.48 -12.27
C ALA A 45 1.17 3.53 -12.13
N ASN A 46 2.22 3.42 -12.96
CA ASN A 46 3.36 4.34 -12.94
C ASN A 46 2.95 5.79 -13.21
N ARG A 47 1.99 6.02 -14.12
CA ARG A 47 1.45 7.36 -14.36
C ARG A 47 0.61 7.91 -13.22
N TYR A 48 0.09 7.06 -12.34
CA TYR A 48 -0.62 7.50 -11.14
C TYR A 48 0.30 7.79 -9.95
N ALA A 49 1.57 7.39 -9.98
CA ALA A 49 2.48 7.54 -8.85
C ALA A 49 2.54 8.99 -8.30
N PRO A 50 2.64 10.05 -9.13
CA PRO A 50 2.60 11.42 -8.61
C PRO A 50 1.28 11.79 -7.93
N GLU A 51 0.15 11.27 -8.43
CA GLU A 51 -1.16 11.51 -7.81
C GLU A 51 -1.31 10.74 -6.50
N ILE A 52 -0.83 9.50 -6.47
CA ILE A 52 -0.81 8.67 -5.25
C ILE A 52 0.02 9.37 -4.16
N GLY A 53 1.19 9.91 -4.50
CA GLY A 53 2.02 10.68 -3.58
C GLY A 53 1.31 11.91 -3.01
N ARG A 54 0.61 12.68 -3.86
CA ARG A 54 -0.19 13.83 -3.41
C ARG A 54 -1.31 13.40 -2.46
N ILE A 55 -2.08 12.38 -2.82
CA ILE A 55 -3.15 11.84 -1.97
C ILE A 55 -2.61 11.35 -0.64
N ALA A 56 -1.49 10.62 -0.66
CA ALA A 56 -0.85 10.10 0.54
C ALA A 56 -0.45 11.23 1.50
N LYS A 57 0.17 12.28 1.00
CA LYS A 57 0.57 13.45 1.79
C LYS A 57 -0.63 14.22 2.34
N GLU A 58 -1.64 14.49 1.50
CA GLU A 58 -2.84 15.23 1.87
C GLU A 58 -3.72 14.54 2.92
N HIS A 59 -3.62 13.21 3.01
CA HIS A 59 -4.48 12.40 3.91
C HIS A 59 -3.69 11.59 4.95
N LEU A 60 -2.42 11.94 5.18
CA LEU A 60 -1.56 11.26 6.15
C LEU A 60 -2.17 11.24 7.57
N ASP A 61 -2.81 12.33 7.95
CA ASP A 61 -3.52 12.47 9.24
C ASP A 61 -4.75 11.55 9.36
N LEU A 62 -5.38 11.20 8.23
CA LEU A 62 -6.63 10.44 8.18
C LEU A 62 -6.40 8.92 8.10
N VAL A 63 -5.44 8.50 7.28
CA VAL A 63 -5.22 7.07 6.96
C VAL A 63 -3.83 6.57 7.34
N GLY A 64 -2.98 7.42 7.95
CA GLY A 64 -1.58 7.11 8.17
C GLY A 64 -0.81 6.99 6.84
N PRO A 65 0.41 6.44 6.87
CA PRO A 65 1.17 6.21 5.65
C PRO A 65 0.43 5.30 4.67
N THR A 66 0.29 5.75 3.44
CA THR A 66 -0.31 4.96 2.36
C THR A 66 0.57 3.77 2.04
N VAL A 67 0.00 2.57 2.02
CA VAL A 67 0.72 1.33 1.72
C VAL A 67 0.67 1.07 0.23
N VAL A 68 1.81 1.20 -0.45
CA VAL A 68 1.97 0.79 -1.86
C VAL A 68 2.28 -0.70 -1.89
N VAL A 69 1.33 -1.50 -2.38
CA VAL A 69 1.41 -2.96 -2.40
C VAL A 69 1.82 -3.42 -3.79
N TYR A 70 3.04 -3.96 -3.91
CA TYR A 70 3.54 -4.55 -5.15
C TYR A 70 2.99 -5.96 -5.32
N ALA A 71 2.06 -6.11 -6.25
CA ALA A 71 1.39 -7.36 -6.59
C ALA A 71 2.16 -8.16 -7.66
N ASP A 72 3.48 -8.08 -7.62
CA ASP A 72 4.40 -8.73 -8.57
C ASP A 72 4.96 -10.01 -7.95
N ALA A 73 4.28 -11.14 -8.06
CA ALA A 73 4.75 -12.40 -7.50
C ALA A 73 6.09 -12.87 -8.07
N ASN A 74 6.37 -12.54 -9.33
CA ASN A 74 7.58 -12.96 -10.04
C ASN A 74 8.71 -11.92 -10.02
N ALA A 75 8.46 -10.71 -9.51
CA ALA A 75 9.49 -9.69 -9.41
C ALA A 75 10.44 -9.94 -8.23
N LEU A 76 11.66 -9.49 -8.35
CA LEU A 76 12.58 -9.50 -7.22
C LEU A 76 12.23 -8.33 -6.27
N ALA A 77 12.32 -8.57 -4.98
CA ALA A 77 12.07 -7.51 -3.98
C ALA A 77 12.92 -6.25 -4.18
N LYS A 78 14.17 -6.42 -4.68
CA LYS A 78 15.07 -5.31 -5.00
C LYS A 78 14.54 -4.43 -6.15
N ASP A 79 13.87 -5.04 -7.15
CA ASP A 79 13.35 -4.30 -8.31
C ASP A 79 12.13 -3.49 -7.90
N CYS A 80 11.24 -4.07 -7.08
CA CYS A 80 10.14 -3.36 -6.45
C CYS A 80 10.64 -2.20 -5.57
N ALA A 81 11.70 -2.40 -4.76
CA ALA A 81 12.28 -1.36 -3.92
C ALA A 81 12.91 -0.23 -4.73
N THR A 82 13.63 -0.56 -5.82
CA THR A 82 14.20 0.43 -6.74
C THR A 82 13.10 1.26 -7.40
N HIS A 83 12.07 0.60 -7.90
CA HIS A 83 10.92 1.27 -8.50
C HIS A 83 10.20 2.17 -7.48
N PHE A 84 10.00 1.68 -6.24
CA PHE A 84 9.40 2.47 -5.17
C PHE A 84 10.20 3.75 -4.90
N GLY A 85 11.53 3.64 -4.81
CA GLY A 85 12.42 4.79 -4.66
C GLY A 85 12.25 5.81 -5.78
N GLN A 86 12.19 5.35 -7.03
CA GLN A 86 12.08 6.21 -8.22
C GLN A 86 10.72 6.89 -8.37
N TYR A 87 9.62 6.21 -8.05
CA TYR A 87 8.28 6.67 -8.37
C TYR A 87 7.52 7.28 -7.19
N TYR A 88 7.86 6.88 -5.95
CA TYR A 88 7.11 7.25 -4.76
C TYR A 88 7.92 8.01 -3.71
N LEU A 89 9.25 7.89 -3.72
CA LEU A 89 10.12 8.64 -2.82
C LEU A 89 10.84 9.81 -3.50
N ALA A 90 11.03 9.74 -4.82
CA ALA A 90 11.58 10.85 -5.57
C ALA A 90 10.59 12.02 -5.55
N SER A 91 11.03 13.15 -5.02
CA SER A 91 10.29 14.41 -4.96
C SER A 91 11.10 15.46 -5.69
N ASP A 92 10.43 16.40 -6.37
CA ASP A 92 11.08 17.58 -6.91
C ASP A 92 11.66 18.48 -5.81
N ALA A 93 11.26 18.25 -4.54
CA ALA A 93 11.83 18.83 -3.34
C ALA A 93 12.52 17.73 -2.51
N PRO A 94 13.85 17.58 -2.61
CA PRO A 94 14.58 16.45 -2.00
C PRO A 94 14.54 16.42 -0.46
N GLU A 95 14.01 17.45 0.20
CA GLU A 95 13.89 17.58 1.65
C GLU A 95 12.45 17.48 2.16
N ASP A 96 11.51 16.95 1.33
CA ASP A 96 10.12 16.77 1.76
C ASP A 96 9.96 15.51 2.61
N GLU A 97 10.41 15.58 3.87
CA GLU A 97 10.26 14.50 4.86
C GLU A 97 8.80 14.04 4.99
N ALA A 98 7.85 14.96 4.85
CA ALA A 98 6.42 14.66 4.93
C ALA A 98 5.99 13.78 3.74
N HIS A 99 6.56 13.96 2.55
CA HIS A 99 6.31 13.11 1.40
C HIS A 99 6.84 11.69 1.63
N VAL A 100 8.10 11.56 2.07
CA VAL A 100 8.71 10.26 2.38
C VAL A 100 7.95 9.54 3.50
N ALA A 101 7.53 10.26 4.54
CA ALA A 101 6.76 9.69 5.64
C ALA A 101 5.34 9.29 5.27
N SER A 102 4.79 9.81 4.15
CA SER A 102 3.39 9.58 3.75
C SER A 102 3.17 8.27 3.00
N VAL A 103 4.23 7.60 2.55
CA VAL A 103 4.15 6.34 1.80
C VAL A 103 5.03 5.26 2.42
N THR A 104 4.60 4.02 2.30
CA THR A 104 5.38 2.84 2.66
C THR A 104 5.13 1.74 1.63
N MET A 105 6.02 0.75 1.55
CA MET A 105 5.86 -0.30 0.56
C MET A 105 5.75 -1.69 1.19
N VAL A 106 5.01 -2.57 0.51
CA VAL A 106 4.94 -4.01 0.76
C VAL A 106 5.15 -4.72 -0.57
N HIS A 107 6.04 -5.70 -0.63
CA HIS A 107 6.15 -6.64 -1.73
C HIS A 107 5.30 -7.87 -1.40
N ASP A 108 4.17 -8.04 -2.09
CA ASP A 108 3.18 -9.09 -1.86
C ASP A 108 3.44 -10.32 -2.75
N ALA A 109 4.65 -10.87 -2.66
CA ALA A 109 5.10 -11.99 -3.49
C ALA A 109 4.21 -13.26 -3.35
N GLN A 110 3.56 -13.44 -2.20
CA GLN A 110 2.66 -14.58 -1.94
C GLN A 110 1.19 -14.25 -2.22
N HIS A 111 0.91 -13.05 -2.70
CA HIS A 111 -0.45 -12.56 -2.95
C HIS A 111 -1.39 -12.63 -1.73
N GLU A 112 -0.85 -12.49 -0.51
CA GLU A 112 -1.65 -12.45 0.71
C GLU A 112 -2.57 -11.23 0.75
N TRP A 113 -2.05 -10.06 0.38
CA TRP A 113 -2.82 -8.81 0.29
C TRP A 113 -3.75 -8.83 -0.91
N VAL A 114 -3.27 -9.30 -2.07
CA VAL A 114 -4.08 -9.49 -3.28
C VAL A 114 -5.29 -10.37 -3.00
N LYS A 115 -5.09 -11.53 -2.32
CA LYS A 115 -6.17 -12.46 -1.94
C LYS A 115 -7.10 -11.82 -0.90
N ARG A 116 -6.54 -11.17 0.14
CA ARG A 116 -7.29 -10.54 1.23
C ARG A 116 -8.25 -9.47 0.72
N PHE A 117 -7.81 -8.63 -0.21
CA PHE A 117 -8.58 -7.49 -0.70
C PHE A 117 -9.25 -7.75 -2.05
N ASP A 118 -9.11 -8.94 -2.62
CA ASP A 118 -9.61 -9.31 -3.96
C ASP A 118 -9.16 -8.33 -5.05
N ALA A 119 -7.91 -7.88 -5.02
CA ALA A 119 -7.35 -7.05 -6.06
C ALA A 119 -7.13 -7.89 -7.34
N ARG A 120 -7.63 -7.41 -8.49
CA ARG A 120 -7.58 -8.14 -9.77
C ARG A 120 -6.83 -7.39 -10.86
N ALA A 121 -6.69 -6.09 -10.71
CA ALA A 121 -5.99 -5.22 -11.64
C ALA A 121 -5.27 -4.12 -10.89
N VAL A 122 -4.31 -3.46 -11.53
CA VAL A 122 -3.57 -2.34 -10.98
C VAL A 122 -3.67 -1.10 -11.90
N PRO A 123 -3.76 0.12 -11.30
CA PRO A 123 -3.78 0.39 -9.89
C PRO A 123 -5.18 0.19 -9.26
N THR A 124 -5.24 -0.53 -8.15
CA THR A 124 -6.45 -0.64 -7.31
C THR A 124 -6.21 0.07 -6.00
N ALA A 125 -7.13 0.96 -5.60
CA ALA A 125 -7.15 1.60 -4.29
C ALA A 125 -8.11 0.88 -3.35
N VAL A 126 -7.69 0.68 -2.10
CA VAL A 126 -8.48 0.09 -1.03
C VAL A 126 -8.38 0.94 0.22
N ILE A 127 -9.51 1.37 0.78
CA ILE A 127 -9.57 1.93 2.13
C ILE A 127 -10.17 0.85 3.04
N ALA A 128 -9.44 0.48 4.09
CA ALA A 128 -9.88 -0.55 5.03
C ALA A 128 -9.78 -0.07 6.48
N ARG A 129 -10.76 -0.47 7.31
CA ARG A 129 -10.78 -0.30 8.76
C ARG A 129 -10.77 -1.67 9.40
N GLY A 130 -9.61 -2.10 9.90
CA GLY A 130 -9.42 -3.46 10.40
C GLY A 130 -9.68 -4.51 9.30
N LYS A 131 -10.76 -5.28 9.46
CA LYS A 131 -11.18 -6.30 8.47
C LYS A 131 -12.22 -5.79 7.47
N THR A 132 -12.76 -4.60 7.68
CA THR A 132 -13.83 -4.03 6.85
C THR A 132 -13.24 -3.20 5.71
N VAL A 133 -13.60 -3.53 4.47
CA VAL A 133 -13.28 -2.73 3.29
C VAL A 133 -14.35 -1.66 3.13
N LEU A 134 -13.93 -0.40 3.21
CA LEU A 134 -14.81 0.78 3.05
C LEU A 134 -14.82 1.28 1.61
N TYR A 135 -13.70 1.17 0.91
CA TYR A 135 -13.57 1.50 -0.50
C TYR A 135 -12.72 0.46 -1.21
N HIS A 136 -13.11 0.08 -2.42
CA HIS A 136 -12.32 -0.77 -3.30
C HIS A 136 -12.57 -0.35 -4.74
N GLY A 137 -11.55 0.19 -5.42
CA GLY A 137 -11.80 0.64 -6.77
C GLY A 137 -10.64 1.39 -7.41
N ARG A 138 -10.99 2.15 -8.45
CA ARG A 138 -10.07 3.00 -9.21
C ARG A 138 -9.68 4.25 -8.41
N ILE A 139 -8.56 4.87 -8.78
CA ILE A 139 -8.16 6.16 -8.22
C ILE A 139 -9.08 7.26 -8.75
N ASP A 140 -9.29 7.27 -10.07
CA ASP A 140 -10.21 8.16 -10.77
C ASP A 140 -10.64 7.55 -12.12
N ASP A 141 -11.42 8.29 -12.92
CA ASP A 141 -11.94 7.83 -14.22
C ASP A 141 -11.09 8.27 -15.43
N ARG A 142 -9.84 8.70 -15.25
CA ARG A 142 -8.96 9.07 -16.35
C ARG A 142 -8.72 7.93 -17.35
N ASN A 143 -8.78 6.68 -16.90
CA ASN A 143 -8.67 5.52 -17.77
C ASN A 143 -10.05 4.83 -17.87
N PRO A 144 -10.94 5.25 -18.77
CA PRO A 144 -12.30 4.69 -18.88
C PRO A 144 -12.31 3.27 -19.46
N ARG A 145 -11.28 2.90 -20.23
CA ARG A 145 -11.02 1.56 -20.78
C ARG A 145 -9.55 1.43 -21.14
N LEU A 146 -9.07 0.20 -21.33
CA LEU A 146 -7.70 -0.04 -21.81
C LEU A 146 -7.46 0.69 -23.13
N GLY A 147 -6.28 1.30 -23.26
CA GLY A 147 -5.88 2.08 -24.42
C GLY A 147 -6.53 3.48 -24.55
N ALA A 148 -7.45 3.85 -23.65
CA ALA A 148 -8.05 5.19 -23.66
C ALA A 148 -7.71 5.95 -22.37
N ARG A 149 -7.36 7.23 -22.53
CA ARG A 149 -7.05 8.12 -21.42
C ARG A 149 -7.66 9.51 -21.64
N ARG A 150 -8.32 10.00 -20.61
CA ARG A 150 -8.77 11.40 -20.53
C ARG A 150 -7.64 12.30 -20.05
N VAL A 151 -7.62 13.53 -20.49
CA VAL A 151 -6.67 14.55 -20.01
C VAL A 151 -6.95 14.86 -18.54
N GLN A 152 -8.22 15.01 -18.20
CA GLN A 152 -8.69 15.28 -16.84
C GLN A 152 -9.69 14.21 -16.40
N ALA A 153 -9.69 13.92 -15.10
CA ALA A 153 -10.72 13.07 -14.51
C ALA A 153 -12.05 13.81 -14.45
N GLY A 154 -13.12 13.13 -14.84
CA GLY A 154 -14.49 13.60 -14.61
C GLY A 154 -14.98 13.22 -13.20
N GLN A 155 -14.46 12.11 -12.66
CA GLN A 155 -14.74 11.62 -11.30
C GLN A 155 -13.43 11.29 -10.61
N GLN A 156 -13.31 11.71 -9.34
CA GLN A 156 -12.13 11.48 -8.50
C GLN A 156 -12.48 10.51 -7.36
N ASP A 157 -12.87 9.31 -7.73
CA ASP A 157 -13.53 8.32 -6.86
C ASP A 157 -12.78 8.10 -5.52
N LEU A 158 -11.44 7.97 -5.53
CA LEU A 158 -10.66 7.79 -4.30
C LEU A 158 -10.68 9.05 -3.43
N ARG A 159 -10.55 10.25 -4.03
CA ARG A 159 -10.59 11.52 -3.29
C ARG A 159 -11.97 11.75 -2.68
N GLU A 160 -13.03 11.42 -3.41
CA GLU A 160 -14.41 11.48 -2.92
C GLU A 160 -14.63 10.50 -1.75
N ALA A 161 -14.10 9.28 -1.85
CA ALA A 161 -14.14 8.30 -0.75
C ALA A 161 -13.35 8.78 0.49
N LEU A 162 -12.17 9.39 0.31
CA LEU A 162 -11.39 9.94 1.42
C LEU A 162 -12.07 11.15 2.07
N ALA A 163 -12.71 12.01 1.27
CA ALA A 163 -13.52 13.10 1.78
C ALA A 163 -14.72 12.60 2.61
N ALA A 164 -15.42 11.58 2.11
CA ALA A 164 -16.52 10.94 2.83
C ALA A 164 -16.03 10.21 4.10
N LEU A 165 -14.83 9.59 4.09
CA LEU A 165 -14.22 9.01 5.27
C LEU A 165 -13.94 10.07 6.33
N ARG A 166 -13.39 11.22 5.94
CA ARG A 166 -13.12 12.36 6.83
C ARG A 166 -14.40 12.93 7.43
N ALA A 167 -15.47 12.97 6.64
CA ALA A 167 -16.79 13.40 7.11
C ALA A 167 -17.55 12.34 7.95
N GLY A 168 -17.02 11.11 8.06
CA GLY A 168 -17.70 10.01 8.76
C GLY A 168 -18.92 9.45 8.02
N THR A 169 -19.06 9.74 6.72
CA THR A 169 -20.24 9.35 5.89
C THR A 169 -19.92 8.27 4.86
N LEU A 170 -18.67 7.79 4.81
CA LEU A 170 -18.27 6.76 3.85
C LEU A 170 -18.99 5.43 4.14
N THR A 171 -19.79 4.99 3.18
CA THR A 171 -20.37 3.64 3.14
C THR A 171 -19.56 2.74 2.24
N PRO A 172 -19.55 1.40 2.46
CA PRO A 172 -18.80 0.47 1.63
C PRO A 172 -19.14 0.65 0.14
N THR A 173 -18.15 1.03 -0.65
CA THR A 173 -18.30 1.39 -2.06
C THR A 173 -17.26 0.64 -2.92
N ARG A 174 -17.68 0.20 -4.10
CA ARG A 174 -16.80 -0.41 -5.10
C ARG A 174 -16.95 0.30 -6.45
N THR A 175 -15.80 0.54 -7.13
CA THR A 175 -15.79 1.05 -8.51
C THR A 175 -14.97 0.12 -9.40
N THR A 176 -15.27 0.13 -10.70
CA THR A 176 -14.55 -0.70 -11.67
C THR A 176 -13.14 -0.16 -11.89
N VAL A 177 -12.16 -1.02 -11.72
CA VAL A 177 -10.75 -0.72 -12.02
C VAL A 177 -10.45 -1.05 -13.47
N VAL A 178 -9.82 -0.12 -14.17
CA VAL A 178 -9.24 -0.32 -15.50
C VAL A 178 -7.73 -0.23 -15.39
N GLY A 179 -7.03 -1.32 -15.71
CA GLY A 179 -5.60 -1.40 -15.55
C GLY A 179 -4.99 -2.71 -16.01
N CYS A 180 -3.75 -2.96 -15.63
CA CYS A 180 -3.06 -4.21 -15.93
C CYS A 180 -3.58 -5.32 -15.00
N SER A 181 -3.84 -6.51 -15.53
CA SER A 181 -4.28 -7.66 -14.72
C SER A 181 -3.18 -8.11 -13.76
N ILE A 182 -3.56 -8.49 -12.54
CA ILE A 182 -2.67 -9.18 -11.61
C ILE A 182 -2.73 -10.68 -11.96
N ASP A 183 -1.57 -11.30 -12.18
CA ASP A 183 -1.48 -12.76 -12.33
C ASP A 183 -1.64 -13.41 -10.95
N ARG A 184 -2.83 -13.92 -10.69
CA ARG A 184 -3.19 -14.55 -9.42
C ARG A 184 -2.87 -16.04 -9.35
N THR A 185 -2.30 -16.61 -10.42
CA THR A 185 -1.92 -18.03 -10.47
C THR A 185 -0.53 -18.26 -9.90
N ALA A 186 0.28 -17.23 -9.80
CA ALA A 186 1.60 -17.25 -9.21
C ALA A 186 1.48 -16.97 -7.69
N GLY A 187 1.26 -18.03 -6.87
CA GLY A 187 1.20 -17.84 -5.41
C GLY A 187 0.60 -19.02 -4.70
#